data_c11cae0937643de161da824a3add07b0
#
_entry.id   c11cae0937643de161da824a3add07b0
#
_cell.length_a   1.000
_cell.length_b   1.000
_cell.length_c   1.000
_cell.angle_alpha   90.00
_cell.angle_beta   90.00
_cell.angle_gamma   90.00
#
_symmetry.space_group_name_H-M   'P 1'
#
loop_
_entity.id
_entity.type
_entity.pdbx_description
1 polymer ?
#
loop_
_entity_poly.entity_id
_entity_poly.type
_entity_poly.pdbx_seq_one_letter_code
_entity_poly.pdbx_strand_id
1 'polypeptide(L)'
;MDIFAEITPRTKSDSGQDLWVFGKRPLLALLIILTPFLKGCQETQQPSSSNYPKILCTTQMIAEPVRKLLPPEFQVEHLMGSGVDPHLYKPTPEDLRKILRADLVLYHGHHLEGRMSDMLSQLEASSPGTKVVAICEKIPQEQLIIDPSGVIDPHLWLDVTLWKDVCAQLKMTLTKHGDLSPVELEARYNTLIQELDQLHQAVLTALNPIPLERRVLVTAHDAFAYF
;
A
#
# COMPACT_ATOMS: atom_id res chain seq x y z
N MET A 1 -41.80 17.68 27.60
CA MET A 1 -41.75 19.13 27.42
C MET A 1 -41.58 19.30 25.90
N ASP A 2 -42.65 19.13 25.13
CA ASP A 2 -43.69 20.07 24.73
C ASP A 2 -43.09 21.37 24.22
N ILE A 3 -43.30 21.72 22.96
CA ILE A 3 -44.43 22.46 22.40
C ILE A 3 -44.19 22.51 20.88
N PHE A 4 -44.93 21.92 20.00
CA PHE A 4 -46.25 22.21 19.38
C PHE A 4 -46.38 23.62 18.81
N ALA A 5 -46.61 23.60 17.47
CA ALA A 5 -47.67 24.19 16.70
C ALA A 5 -47.57 25.73 16.45
N GLU A 6 -47.83 26.18 15.28
CA GLU A 6 -49.16 26.46 14.78
C GLU A 6 -49.24 26.70 13.28
N ILE A 7 -50.29 26.15 12.71
CA ILE A 7 -50.79 26.36 11.34
C ILE A 7 -51.91 27.40 11.45
N THR A 8 -52.06 28.28 10.46
CA THR A 8 -53.35 28.66 9.80
C THR A 8 -53.36 30.09 9.29
N PRO A 9 -54.40 30.49 8.55
CA PRO A 9 -54.78 30.03 7.20
C PRO A 9 -55.06 31.18 6.18
N ARG A 10 -55.18 30.80 4.95
CA ARG A 10 -56.11 31.20 3.87
C ARG A 10 -56.95 32.46 4.02
N THR A 11 -56.87 33.35 3.00
CA THR A 11 -58.07 34.03 2.47
C THR A 11 -58.07 34.12 0.95
N LYS A 12 -59.18 33.77 0.39
CA LYS A 12 -59.67 33.94 -0.98
C LYS A 12 -60.08 35.33 -1.28
N SER A 13 -60.03 35.76 -2.54
CA SER A 13 -61.00 36.56 -3.29
C SER A 13 -60.30 37.14 -4.53
N ASP A 14 -60.79 37.27 -5.65
CA ASP A 14 -61.94 36.93 -6.46
C ASP A 14 -61.78 37.79 -7.72
N SER A 15 -62.24 37.24 -8.86
CA SER A 15 -62.72 37.91 -10.05
C SER A 15 -61.84 38.90 -10.83
N GLY A 16 -61.71 38.64 -12.13
CA GLY A 16 -61.36 39.60 -13.15
C GLY A 16 -60.96 38.91 -14.45
N GLN A 17 -61.95 38.56 -15.24
CA GLN A 17 -61.81 38.23 -16.65
C GLN A 17 -61.26 39.46 -17.37
N ASP A 18 -60.30 39.27 -18.24
CA ASP A 18 -60.26 40.02 -19.49
C ASP A 18 -59.48 39.25 -20.56
N LEU A 19 -60.24 38.99 -21.59
CA LEU A 19 -59.89 38.50 -22.90
C LEU A 19 -59.07 39.57 -23.62
N TRP A 20 -58.02 39.24 -24.37
CA TRP A 20 -57.74 39.83 -25.64
C TRP A 20 -56.43 39.38 -26.29
N VAL A 21 -56.58 38.85 -27.45
CA VAL A 21 -55.95 39.07 -28.79
C VAL A 21 -54.64 38.39 -29.08
N PHE A 22 -54.77 37.43 -29.98
CA PHE A 22 -53.76 36.86 -30.85
C PHE A 22 -52.84 37.92 -31.51
N GLY A 23 -51.61 37.88 -31.22
CA GLY A 23 -50.53 38.49 -31.98
C GLY A 23 -49.55 37.43 -32.46
N LYS A 24 -49.60 37.08 -33.74
CA LYS A 24 -48.62 36.23 -34.43
C LYS A 24 -47.26 36.86 -34.31
N ARG A 25 -46.33 36.24 -33.62
CA ARG A 25 -44.89 36.51 -33.71
C ARG A 25 -44.12 35.19 -33.84
N PRO A 26 -43.01 35.18 -34.61
CA PRO A 26 -42.54 33.94 -35.22
C PRO A 26 -41.77 33.07 -34.28
N LEU A 27 -41.96 31.78 -34.47
CA LEU A 27 -41.34 30.63 -33.79
C LEU A 27 -39.83 30.46 -34.11
N LEU A 28 -39.07 31.54 -34.34
CA LEU A 28 -37.67 31.42 -34.74
C LEU A 28 -36.66 31.85 -33.67
N ALA A 29 -37.09 32.33 -32.50
CA ALA A 29 -36.17 32.80 -31.46
C ALA A 29 -35.93 31.86 -30.31
N LEU A 30 -36.58 30.68 -30.29
CA LEU A 30 -36.49 29.73 -29.16
C LEU A 30 -35.49 28.57 -29.39
N LEU A 31 -34.80 28.54 -30.53
CA LEU A 31 -33.88 27.45 -30.87
C LEU A 31 -32.39 27.73 -30.58
N ILE A 32 -32.05 28.95 -30.11
CA ILE A 32 -30.65 29.35 -29.91
C ILE A 32 -30.19 29.34 -28.43
N ILE A 33 -31.11 29.16 -27.48
CA ILE A 33 -30.78 29.23 -26.03
C ILE A 33 -30.57 27.83 -25.40
N LEU A 34 -30.79 26.72 -26.12
CA LEU A 34 -30.71 25.38 -25.55
C LEU A 34 -29.39 24.65 -25.88
N THR A 35 -28.44 25.25 -26.56
CA THR A 35 -27.19 24.60 -26.95
C THR A 35 -25.99 24.73 -26.01
N PRO A 36 -25.97 25.55 -24.94
CA PRO A 36 -24.79 25.55 -24.04
C PRO A 36 -24.84 24.56 -22.89
N PHE A 37 -25.91 23.77 -22.73
CA PHE A 37 -26.00 22.79 -21.61
C PHE A 37 -25.61 21.36 -21.96
N LEU A 38 -25.15 21.10 -23.19
CA LEU A 38 -24.54 19.82 -23.58
C LEU A 38 -23.00 19.90 -23.59
N LYS A 39 -22.41 20.66 -22.67
CA LYS A 39 -21.05 20.30 -22.23
C LYS A 39 -21.21 19.07 -21.37
N GLY A 40 -21.19 17.92 -22.05
CA GLY A 40 -21.11 16.61 -21.44
C GLY A 40 -20.05 16.62 -20.37
N CYS A 41 -20.32 15.89 -19.30
CA CYS A 41 -19.28 15.39 -18.41
C CYS A 41 -18.16 14.89 -19.29
N GLN A 42 -17.09 15.65 -19.42
CA GLN A 42 -15.82 15.08 -19.76
C GLN A 42 -15.52 14.16 -18.57
N GLU A 43 -15.78 12.88 -18.76
CA GLU A 43 -15.13 11.86 -18.00
C GLU A 43 -13.66 12.26 -18.00
N THR A 44 -13.18 12.70 -16.86
CA THR A 44 -11.75 12.80 -16.63
C THR A 44 -11.24 11.41 -16.85
N GLN A 45 -10.68 11.15 -18.03
CA GLN A 45 -9.91 9.95 -18.29
C GLN A 45 -8.92 9.87 -17.14
N GLN A 46 -9.16 8.91 -16.26
CA GLN A 46 -8.14 8.52 -15.30
C GLN A 46 -6.86 8.29 -16.11
N PRO A 47 -5.72 8.80 -15.63
CA PRO A 47 -4.46 8.61 -16.33
C PRO A 47 -4.30 7.13 -16.63
N SER A 48 -3.97 6.85 -17.88
CA SER A 48 -3.66 5.55 -18.42
C SER A 48 -2.98 4.66 -17.38
N SER A 49 -3.44 3.43 -17.25
CA SER A 49 -2.74 2.37 -16.52
C SER A 49 -1.23 2.50 -16.81
N SER A 50 -0.44 2.74 -15.77
CA SER A 50 1.01 2.74 -15.94
C SER A 50 1.39 1.44 -16.61
N ASN A 51 2.27 1.48 -17.63
CA ASN A 51 2.80 0.29 -18.29
C ASN A 51 3.67 -0.57 -17.34
N TYR A 52 3.85 -0.13 -16.09
CA TYR A 52 4.65 -0.80 -15.10
C TYR A 52 3.80 -1.70 -14.19
N PRO A 53 4.33 -2.86 -13.80
CA PRO A 53 3.66 -3.78 -12.88
C PRO A 53 3.29 -3.12 -11.56
N LYS A 54 2.11 -3.44 -11.04
CA LYS A 54 1.67 -3.04 -9.70
C LYS A 54 2.26 -3.97 -8.67
N ILE A 55 3.07 -3.43 -7.78
CA ILE A 55 3.73 -4.18 -6.72
C ILE A 55 3.07 -3.85 -5.39
N LEU A 56 2.61 -4.88 -4.69
CA LEU A 56 2.03 -4.76 -3.38
C LEU A 56 2.94 -5.45 -2.36
N CYS A 57 3.32 -4.72 -1.33
CA CYS A 57 4.03 -5.27 -0.18
C CYS A 57 3.07 -5.41 1.01
N THR A 58 3.25 -6.42 1.84
CA THR A 58 2.44 -6.54 3.06
C THR A 58 2.78 -5.46 4.07
N THR A 59 4.06 -5.18 4.26
CA THR A 59 4.56 -4.23 5.24
C THR A 59 5.34 -3.09 4.60
N GLN A 60 5.39 -1.95 5.27
CA GLN A 60 6.25 -0.83 4.89
C GLN A 60 7.73 -1.25 4.91
N MET A 61 8.14 -2.14 5.80
CA MET A 61 9.52 -2.63 5.89
C MET A 61 10.00 -3.29 4.58
N ILE A 62 9.13 -4.04 3.90
CA ILE A 62 9.41 -4.59 2.56
C ILE A 62 9.27 -3.51 1.49
N ALA A 63 8.28 -2.62 1.61
CA ALA A 63 7.99 -1.63 0.57
C ALA A 63 9.11 -0.59 0.40
N GLU A 64 9.75 -0.16 1.48
CA GLU A 64 10.80 0.86 1.42
C GLU A 64 12.02 0.42 0.59
N PRO A 65 12.66 -0.75 0.83
CA PRO A 65 13.73 -1.20 -0.03
C PRO A 65 13.27 -1.46 -1.47
N VAL A 66 12.04 -1.96 -1.68
CA VAL A 66 11.48 -2.12 -3.04
C VAL A 66 11.40 -0.78 -3.77
N ARG A 67 10.92 0.29 -3.12
CA ARG A 67 10.89 1.64 -3.71
C ARG A 67 12.28 2.19 -4.02
N LYS A 68 13.28 1.86 -3.22
CA LYS A 68 14.69 2.24 -3.50
C LYS A 68 15.28 1.50 -4.69
N LEU A 69 14.89 0.23 -4.86
CA LEU A 69 15.33 -0.61 -5.97
C LEU A 69 14.68 -0.24 -7.30
N LEU A 70 13.47 0.33 -7.27
CA LEU A 70 12.69 0.61 -8.47
C LEU A 70 12.73 2.11 -8.85
N PRO A 71 12.61 2.44 -10.14
CA PRO A 71 12.34 3.80 -10.59
C PRO A 71 11.00 4.33 -10.03
N PRO A 72 10.84 5.66 -9.87
CA PRO A 72 9.66 6.27 -9.26
C PRO A 72 8.37 6.07 -10.05
N GLU A 73 8.45 5.63 -11.30
CA GLU A 73 7.31 5.33 -12.15
C GLU A 73 6.59 4.04 -11.76
N PHE A 74 7.24 3.17 -11.01
CA PHE A 74 6.63 1.96 -10.48
C PHE A 74 5.68 2.26 -9.34
N GLN A 75 4.52 1.62 -9.36
CA GLN A 75 3.54 1.73 -8.27
C GLN A 75 3.83 0.67 -7.21
N VAL A 76 4.41 1.11 -6.09
CA VAL A 76 4.68 0.25 -4.93
C VAL A 76 3.78 0.64 -3.78
N GLU A 77 2.76 -0.17 -3.55
CA GLU A 77 1.82 -0.02 -2.42
C GLU A 77 2.22 -0.93 -1.26
N HIS A 78 1.68 -0.64 -0.08
CA HIS A 78 1.77 -1.55 1.07
C HIS A 78 0.43 -1.58 1.83
N LEU A 79 0.18 -2.68 2.54
CA LEU A 79 -1.03 -2.86 3.34
C LEU A 79 -0.85 -2.28 4.75
N MET A 80 0.27 -2.59 5.38
CA MET A 80 0.56 -2.23 6.77
C MET A 80 1.64 -1.15 6.82
N GLY A 81 1.26 0.06 7.23
CA GLY A 81 2.16 1.19 7.40
C GLY A 81 2.78 1.26 8.79
N SER A 82 3.44 2.39 9.06
CA SER A 82 4.07 2.64 10.36
C SER A 82 3.06 2.55 11.52
N GLY A 83 3.46 1.88 12.60
CA GLY A 83 2.63 1.71 13.81
C GLY A 83 1.58 0.61 13.73
N VAL A 84 1.49 -0.12 12.62
CA VAL A 84 0.63 -1.30 12.51
C VAL A 84 1.43 -2.53 12.92
N ASP A 85 0.89 -3.29 13.88
CA ASP A 85 1.44 -4.59 14.28
C ASP A 85 1.07 -5.67 13.25
N PRO A 86 2.04 -6.22 12.51
CA PRO A 86 1.76 -7.21 11.48
C PRO A 86 1.25 -8.54 12.03
N HIS A 87 1.62 -8.93 13.26
CA HIS A 87 1.17 -10.18 13.89
C HIS A 87 -0.34 -10.16 14.19
N LEU A 88 -0.87 -8.98 14.50
CA LEU A 88 -2.27 -8.79 14.87
C LEU A 88 -3.13 -8.24 13.74
N TYR A 89 -2.55 -7.96 12.59
CA TYR A 89 -3.26 -7.38 11.47
C TYR A 89 -4.38 -8.29 10.95
N LYS A 90 -5.55 -7.70 10.76
CA LYS A 90 -6.70 -8.38 10.19
C LYS A 90 -6.98 -7.80 8.81
N PRO A 91 -6.76 -8.56 7.73
CA PRO A 91 -6.98 -8.07 6.38
C PRO A 91 -8.46 -7.71 6.17
N THR A 92 -8.67 -6.58 5.51
CA THR A 92 -10.00 -6.11 5.11
C THR A 92 -10.37 -6.69 3.73
N PRO A 93 -11.66 -6.63 3.33
CA PRO A 93 -12.04 -6.97 1.96
C PRO A 93 -11.34 -6.12 0.89
N GLU A 94 -10.93 -4.88 1.22
CA GLU A 94 -10.17 -4.03 0.31
C GLU A 94 -8.73 -4.52 0.14
N ASP A 95 -8.11 -5.00 1.20
CA ASP A 95 -6.76 -5.59 1.14
C ASP A 95 -6.75 -6.82 0.23
N LEU A 96 -7.77 -7.67 0.34
CA LEU A 96 -7.94 -8.80 -0.57
C LEU A 96 -8.08 -8.36 -2.03
N ARG A 97 -8.85 -7.29 -2.28
CA ARG A 97 -8.95 -6.73 -3.63
C ARG A 97 -7.62 -6.19 -4.15
N LYS A 98 -6.82 -5.54 -3.30
CA LYS A 98 -5.48 -5.07 -3.65
C LYS A 98 -4.54 -6.23 -3.99
N ILE A 99 -4.53 -7.27 -3.16
CA ILE A 99 -3.74 -8.49 -3.39
C ILE A 99 -4.09 -9.11 -4.75
N LEU A 100 -5.38 -9.27 -5.06
CA LEU A 100 -5.84 -9.88 -6.31
C LEU A 100 -5.59 -9.01 -7.57
N ARG A 101 -5.41 -7.70 -7.41
CA ARG A 101 -5.13 -6.75 -8.50
C ARG A 101 -3.66 -6.47 -8.71
N ALA A 102 -2.81 -6.90 -7.79
CA ALA A 102 -1.37 -6.73 -7.90
C ALA A 102 -0.77 -7.73 -8.89
N ASP A 103 0.21 -7.30 -9.66
CA ASP A 103 0.98 -8.16 -10.54
C ASP A 103 2.06 -8.94 -9.78
N LEU A 104 2.53 -8.36 -8.66
CA LEU A 104 3.49 -8.98 -7.75
C LEU A 104 3.12 -8.60 -6.31
N VAL A 105 3.01 -9.60 -5.44
CA VAL A 105 2.81 -9.44 -4.00
C VAL A 105 4.05 -9.94 -3.27
N LEU A 106 4.64 -9.06 -2.47
CA LEU A 106 5.81 -9.36 -1.64
C LEU A 106 5.40 -9.35 -0.18
N TYR A 107 5.62 -10.45 0.51
CA TYR A 107 5.34 -10.55 1.93
C TYR A 107 6.57 -11.05 2.69
N HIS A 108 6.62 -10.82 3.99
CA HIS A 108 7.77 -11.17 4.80
C HIS A 108 7.95 -12.67 4.89
N GLY A 109 6.91 -13.38 5.31
CA GLY A 109 6.96 -14.81 5.63
C GLY A 109 7.31 -15.08 7.10
N HIS A 110 7.65 -16.31 7.41
CA HIS A 110 7.91 -16.76 8.79
C HIS A 110 6.81 -16.37 9.77
N HIS A 111 5.56 -16.40 9.31
CA HIS A 111 4.35 -16.03 10.07
C HIS A 111 4.32 -14.60 10.62
N LEU A 112 5.15 -13.67 10.11
CA LEU A 112 5.08 -12.25 10.52
C LEU A 112 3.69 -11.67 10.31
N GLU A 113 3.05 -11.97 9.18
CA GLU A 113 1.72 -11.48 8.82
C GLU A 113 0.58 -12.20 9.53
N GLY A 114 0.88 -12.97 10.58
CA GLY A 114 -0.10 -13.63 11.41
C GLY A 114 -1.12 -14.43 10.60
N ARG A 115 -2.41 -14.10 10.75
CA ARG A 115 -3.50 -14.82 10.05
C ARG A 115 -3.48 -14.70 8.52
N MET A 116 -2.79 -13.71 7.99
CA MET A 116 -2.69 -13.51 6.54
C MET A 116 -1.65 -14.44 5.91
N SER A 117 -0.69 -14.96 6.68
CA SER A 117 0.39 -15.82 6.18
C SER A 117 -0.14 -17.07 5.48
N ASP A 118 -1.11 -17.78 6.08
CA ASP A 118 -1.69 -18.99 5.48
C ASP A 118 -2.38 -18.71 4.14
N MET A 119 -3.11 -17.60 4.07
CA MET A 119 -3.78 -17.15 2.85
C MET A 119 -2.76 -16.80 1.76
N LEU A 120 -1.69 -16.08 2.10
CA LEU A 120 -0.64 -15.70 1.15
C LEU A 120 0.12 -16.92 0.64
N SER A 121 0.46 -17.87 1.51
CA SER A 121 1.09 -19.13 1.12
C SER A 121 0.21 -19.97 0.18
N GLN A 122 -1.11 -20.01 0.44
CA GLN A 122 -2.04 -20.70 -0.45
C GLN A 122 -2.14 -19.99 -1.82
N LEU A 123 -2.12 -18.67 -1.86
CA LEU A 123 -2.10 -17.89 -3.11
C LEU A 123 -0.80 -18.12 -3.88
N GLU A 124 0.35 -18.15 -3.19
CA GLU A 124 1.64 -18.49 -3.80
C GLU A 124 1.61 -19.87 -4.48
N ALA A 125 0.98 -20.85 -3.84
CA ALA A 125 0.89 -22.21 -4.36
C ALA A 125 -0.14 -22.39 -5.49
N SER A 126 -1.21 -21.55 -5.54
CA SER A 126 -2.40 -21.84 -6.37
C SER A 126 -2.70 -20.83 -7.46
N SER A 127 -2.08 -19.64 -7.46
CA SER A 127 -2.45 -18.55 -8.39
C SER A 127 -1.41 -18.34 -9.48
N PRO A 128 -1.61 -18.89 -10.69
CA PRO A 128 -0.64 -18.72 -11.79
C PRO A 128 -0.55 -17.29 -12.33
N GLY A 129 -1.53 -16.42 -12.03
CA GLY A 129 -1.61 -15.06 -12.55
C GLY A 129 -1.03 -13.98 -11.63
N THR A 130 -1.14 -14.14 -10.32
CA THR A 130 -0.57 -13.23 -9.33
C THR A 130 0.66 -13.89 -8.72
N LYS A 131 1.80 -13.24 -8.84
CA LYS A 131 3.03 -13.73 -8.21
C LYS A 131 3.04 -13.28 -6.76
N VAL A 132 2.97 -14.22 -5.84
CA VAL A 132 3.06 -13.99 -4.40
C VAL A 132 4.36 -14.61 -3.94
N VAL A 133 5.18 -13.86 -3.18
CA VAL A 133 6.54 -14.29 -2.82
C VAL A 133 6.84 -13.96 -1.37
N ALA A 134 7.15 -14.99 -0.57
CA ALA A 134 7.72 -14.85 0.77
C ALA A 134 9.20 -14.51 0.67
N ILE A 135 9.57 -13.27 0.97
CA ILE A 135 10.95 -12.80 0.74
C ILE A 135 11.92 -13.35 1.79
N CYS A 136 11.57 -13.30 3.06
CA CYS A 136 12.46 -13.70 4.14
C CYS A 136 12.59 -15.23 4.25
N GLU A 137 11.65 -16.01 3.73
CA GLU A 137 11.75 -17.47 3.65
C GLU A 137 12.83 -17.95 2.64
N LYS A 138 13.40 -17.03 1.86
CA LYS A 138 14.54 -17.30 0.96
C LYS A 138 15.90 -17.17 1.67
N ILE A 139 15.91 -16.73 2.91
CA ILE A 139 17.14 -16.63 3.73
C ILE A 139 17.47 -18.02 4.26
N PRO A 140 18.74 -18.46 4.16
CA PRO A 140 19.16 -19.76 4.70
C PRO A 140 18.85 -19.90 6.20
N GLN A 141 18.29 -21.05 6.59
CA GLN A 141 17.83 -21.29 7.96
C GLN A 141 18.95 -21.17 9.00
N GLU A 142 20.20 -21.48 8.62
CA GLU A 142 21.38 -21.37 9.47
C GLU A 142 21.72 -19.91 9.88
N GLN A 143 21.14 -18.92 9.21
CA GLN A 143 21.29 -17.51 9.54
C GLN A 143 20.15 -17.01 10.43
N LEU A 144 19.13 -17.84 10.68
CA LEU A 144 17.91 -17.42 11.37
C LEU A 144 17.94 -17.82 12.84
N ILE A 145 17.39 -16.95 13.68
CA ILE A 145 17.13 -17.27 15.09
C ILE A 145 15.89 -18.15 15.16
N ILE A 146 16.03 -19.29 15.83
CA ILE A 146 14.94 -20.24 16.03
C ILE A 146 14.75 -20.37 17.54
N ASP A 147 13.53 -20.20 18.00
CA ASP A 147 13.19 -20.35 19.40
C ASP A 147 13.21 -21.82 19.85
N PRO A 148 13.17 -22.11 21.17
CA PRO A 148 13.16 -23.50 21.67
C PRO A 148 11.96 -24.33 21.21
N SER A 149 10.88 -23.72 20.73
CA SER A 149 9.71 -24.42 20.17
C SER A 149 9.87 -24.75 18.68
N GLY A 150 10.95 -24.30 18.03
CA GLY A 150 11.23 -24.50 16.62
C GLY A 150 10.63 -23.43 15.71
N VAL A 151 10.15 -22.31 16.28
CA VAL A 151 9.60 -21.19 15.52
C VAL A 151 10.71 -20.21 15.16
N ILE A 152 10.73 -19.77 13.92
CA ILE A 152 11.68 -18.78 13.42
C ILE A 152 11.24 -17.39 13.89
N ASP A 153 12.18 -16.61 14.46
CA ASP A 153 11.98 -15.21 14.77
C ASP A 153 11.89 -14.42 13.45
N PRO A 154 10.76 -13.77 13.14
CA PRO A 154 10.58 -13.08 11.87
C PRO A 154 11.18 -11.67 11.80
N HIS A 155 11.81 -11.16 12.87
CA HIS A 155 12.22 -9.75 12.98
C HIS A 155 13.60 -9.46 12.35
N LEU A 156 13.84 -9.99 11.13
CA LEU A 156 15.12 -9.97 10.43
C LEU A 156 15.66 -8.56 10.16
N TRP A 157 14.79 -7.56 10.05
CA TRP A 157 15.18 -6.16 9.77
C TRP A 157 15.94 -5.49 10.92
N LEU A 158 16.00 -6.12 12.10
CA LEU A 158 16.75 -5.61 13.24
C LEU A 158 18.24 -5.95 13.18
N ASP A 159 18.64 -6.90 12.34
CA ASP A 159 20.03 -7.10 11.93
C ASP A 159 20.25 -6.50 10.54
N VAL A 160 21.02 -5.40 10.47
CA VAL A 160 21.30 -4.73 9.20
C VAL A 160 22.03 -5.64 8.21
N THR A 161 22.90 -6.54 8.69
CA THR A 161 23.64 -7.47 7.84
C THR A 161 22.69 -8.48 7.20
N LEU A 162 21.83 -9.08 8.01
CA LEU A 162 20.80 -10.01 7.54
C LEU A 162 19.78 -9.30 6.62
N TRP A 163 19.45 -8.03 6.92
CA TRP A 163 18.55 -7.26 6.07
C TRP A 163 19.15 -6.96 4.69
N LYS A 164 20.48 -6.85 4.54
CA LYS A 164 21.12 -6.77 3.22
C LYS A 164 20.91 -8.04 2.40
N ASP A 165 20.90 -9.21 3.04
CA ASP A 165 20.61 -10.47 2.35
C ASP A 165 19.14 -10.51 1.90
N VAL A 166 18.20 -10.00 2.71
CA VAL A 166 16.80 -9.81 2.31
C VAL A 166 16.70 -8.86 1.10
N CYS A 167 17.45 -7.75 1.09
CA CYS A 167 17.50 -6.84 -0.05
C CYS A 167 18.08 -7.50 -1.32
N ALA A 168 19.02 -8.44 -1.17
CA ALA A 168 19.51 -9.23 -2.29
C ALA A 168 18.43 -10.15 -2.86
N GLN A 169 17.61 -10.78 -2.01
CA GLN A 169 16.46 -11.58 -2.44
C GLN A 169 15.40 -10.72 -3.14
N LEU A 170 15.14 -9.50 -2.65
CA LEU A 170 14.26 -8.54 -3.32
C LEU A 170 14.79 -8.20 -4.72
N LYS A 171 16.10 -7.87 -4.86
CA LYS A 171 16.71 -7.62 -6.16
C LYS A 171 16.52 -8.80 -7.12
N MET A 172 16.82 -10.02 -6.67
CA MET A 172 16.65 -11.23 -7.48
C MET A 172 15.19 -11.44 -7.92
N THR A 173 14.25 -11.20 -7.01
CA THR A 173 12.82 -11.33 -7.29
C THR A 173 12.36 -10.28 -8.31
N LEU A 174 12.78 -9.02 -8.14
CA LEU A 174 12.48 -7.94 -9.07
C LEU A 174 13.11 -8.13 -10.45
N THR A 175 14.34 -8.66 -10.52
CA THR A 175 14.98 -9.05 -11.80
C THR A 175 14.15 -10.07 -12.56
N LYS A 176 13.54 -11.02 -11.85
CA LYS A 176 12.74 -12.08 -12.45
C LYS A 176 11.34 -11.62 -12.88
N HIS A 177 10.79 -10.60 -12.24
CA HIS A 177 9.39 -10.22 -12.34
C HIS A 177 9.14 -8.76 -12.73
N GLY A 178 10.21 -7.96 -12.90
CA GLY A 178 10.13 -6.57 -13.32
C GLY A 178 10.74 -6.39 -14.72
N ASP A 179 10.14 -5.52 -15.52
CA ASP A 179 10.70 -5.10 -16.82
C ASP A 179 11.78 -4.03 -16.62
N LEU A 180 12.77 -4.31 -15.75
CA LEU A 180 13.85 -3.40 -15.42
C LEU A 180 15.15 -3.77 -16.15
N SER A 181 15.90 -2.74 -16.53
CA SER A 181 17.29 -2.92 -16.93
C SER A 181 18.08 -3.54 -15.77
N PRO A 182 18.72 -4.70 -15.96
CA PRO A 182 19.57 -5.30 -14.92
C PRO A 182 20.66 -4.35 -14.42
N VAL A 183 21.20 -3.50 -15.30
CA VAL A 183 22.24 -2.52 -14.95
C VAL A 183 21.70 -1.43 -14.04
N GLU A 184 20.50 -0.93 -14.31
CA GLU A 184 19.86 0.08 -13.46
C GLU A 184 19.51 -0.47 -12.08
N LEU A 185 18.92 -1.67 -12.04
CA LEU A 185 18.60 -2.34 -10.79
C LEU A 185 19.84 -2.61 -9.94
N GLU A 186 20.96 -3.02 -10.57
CA GLU A 186 22.24 -3.22 -9.89
C GLU A 186 22.79 -1.92 -9.30
N ALA A 187 22.74 -0.82 -10.05
CA ALA A 187 23.18 0.48 -9.54
C ALA A 187 22.36 0.95 -8.34
N ARG A 188 21.04 0.81 -8.39
CA ARG A 188 20.12 1.13 -7.27
C ARG A 188 20.36 0.24 -6.06
N TYR A 189 20.58 -1.06 -6.30
CA TYR A 189 20.90 -2.01 -5.23
C TYR A 189 22.20 -1.63 -4.53
N ASN A 190 23.25 -1.30 -5.28
CA ASN A 190 24.54 -0.89 -4.70
C ASN A 190 24.40 0.37 -3.84
N THR A 191 23.57 1.33 -4.27
CA THR A 191 23.24 2.52 -3.46
C THR A 191 22.53 2.15 -2.16
N LEU A 192 21.54 1.27 -2.23
CA LEU A 192 20.82 0.78 -1.04
C LEU A 192 21.76 0.07 -0.05
N ILE A 193 22.65 -0.78 -0.55
CA ILE A 193 23.62 -1.49 0.31
C ILE A 193 24.58 -0.50 0.98
N GLN A 194 25.05 0.53 0.28
CA GLN A 194 25.89 1.59 0.88
C GLN A 194 25.14 2.34 2.00
N GLU A 195 23.87 2.65 1.82
CA GLU A 195 23.04 3.29 2.87
C GLU A 195 22.90 2.38 4.09
N LEU A 196 22.68 1.08 3.89
CA LEU A 196 22.60 0.09 4.95
C LEU A 196 23.94 -0.08 5.68
N ASP A 197 25.06 -0.07 4.97
CA ASP A 197 26.40 -0.11 5.57
C ASP A 197 26.65 1.13 6.43
N GLN A 198 26.27 2.32 5.97
CA GLN A 198 26.34 3.54 6.75
C GLN A 198 25.49 3.48 8.02
N LEU A 199 24.26 2.96 7.91
CA LEU A 199 23.37 2.74 9.05
C LEU A 199 24.00 1.78 10.04
N HIS A 200 24.54 0.65 9.59
CA HIS A 200 25.22 -0.33 10.45
C HIS A 200 26.35 0.30 11.23
N GLN A 201 27.22 1.06 10.56
CA GLN A 201 28.34 1.76 11.23
C GLN A 201 27.86 2.82 12.24
N ALA A 202 26.76 3.53 11.93
CA ALA A 202 26.18 4.50 12.84
C ALA A 202 25.63 3.82 14.11
N VAL A 203 24.94 2.67 13.95
CA VAL A 203 24.43 1.87 15.08
C VAL A 203 25.59 1.35 15.94
N LEU A 204 26.63 0.77 15.35
CA LEU A 204 27.80 0.31 16.07
C LEU A 204 28.49 1.45 16.83
N THR A 205 28.64 2.61 16.20
CA THR A 205 29.23 3.80 16.85
C THR A 205 28.42 4.27 18.02
N ALA A 206 27.10 4.23 17.94
CA ALA A 206 26.20 4.62 19.03
C ALA A 206 26.19 3.61 20.19
N LEU A 207 26.31 2.32 19.91
CA LEU A 207 26.19 1.24 20.90
C LEU A 207 27.52 0.87 21.57
N ASN A 208 28.65 0.97 20.84
CA ASN A 208 29.95 0.59 21.37
C ASN A 208 30.37 1.26 22.70
N PRO A 209 30.03 2.54 22.98
CA PRO A 209 30.33 3.15 24.25
C PRO A 209 29.57 2.55 25.45
N ILE A 210 28.51 1.77 25.20
CA ILE A 210 27.72 1.13 26.26
C ILE A 210 28.44 -0.14 26.71
N PRO A 211 28.88 -0.23 28.02
CA PRO A 211 29.49 -1.43 28.54
C PRO A 211 28.57 -2.67 28.39
N LEU A 212 29.14 -3.84 28.11
CA LEU A 212 28.38 -5.05 27.86
C LEU A 212 27.36 -5.39 28.97
N GLU A 213 27.78 -5.18 30.22
CA GLU A 213 26.94 -5.43 31.39
C GLU A 213 25.77 -4.44 31.54
N ARG A 214 25.76 -3.35 30.75
CA ARG A 214 24.68 -2.35 30.72
C ARG A 214 23.83 -2.46 29.42
N ARG A 215 24.16 -3.38 28.53
CA ARG A 215 23.39 -3.59 27.30
C ARG A 215 22.17 -4.45 27.61
N VAL A 216 21.20 -3.86 28.31
CA VAL A 216 19.92 -4.49 28.64
C VAL A 216 18.83 -3.70 27.97
N LEU A 217 18.07 -4.37 27.09
CA LEU A 217 16.91 -3.81 26.41
C LEU A 217 15.64 -4.46 27.00
N VAL A 218 14.71 -3.63 27.47
CA VAL A 218 13.40 -4.10 27.95
C VAL A 218 12.35 -3.57 27.00
N THR A 219 11.56 -4.47 26.41
CA THR A 219 10.57 -4.14 25.39
C THR A 219 9.21 -4.72 25.76
N ALA A 220 8.15 -4.13 25.21
CA ALA A 220 6.79 -4.63 25.37
C ALA A 220 6.46 -5.81 24.44
N HIS A 221 7.32 -6.06 23.43
CA HIS A 221 7.20 -7.10 22.45
C HIS A 221 8.57 -7.74 22.21
N ASP A 222 8.61 -9.05 22.21
CA ASP A 222 9.84 -9.82 21.98
C ASP A 222 10.16 -9.87 20.48
N ALA A 223 10.86 -8.81 20.01
CA ALA A 223 11.19 -8.63 18.60
C ALA A 223 12.70 -8.37 18.38
N PHE A 224 13.49 -8.26 19.45
CA PHE A 224 14.82 -7.66 19.36
C PHE A 224 15.96 -8.70 19.46
N ALA A 225 15.67 -9.97 19.19
CA ALA A 225 16.69 -11.02 19.31
C ALA A 225 17.81 -10.86 18.27
N TYR A 226 17.55 -10.25 17.13
CA TYR A 226 18.55 -9.94 16.09
C TYR A 226 19.33 -8.66 16.36
N PHE A 227 18.91 -7.80 17.29
CA PHE A 227 19.56 -6.56 17.64
C PHE A 227 20.67 -6.78 18.68
#